data_337fa603482da606d0b0e68210690396
#
_entry.id   337fa603482da606d0b0e68210690396
#
_cell.length_a   1.000
_cell.length_b   1.000
_cell.length_c   1.000
_cell.angle_alpha   90.00
_cell.angle_beta   90.00
_cell.angle_gamma   90.00
#
_symmetry.space_group_name_H-M   'P 1'
#
loop_
_entity.id
_entity.type
_entity.pdbx_description
1 polymer ?
#
loop_
_entity_poly.entity_id
_entity_poly.type
_entity_poly.pdbx_seq_one_letter_code
_entity_poly.pdbx_strand_id
1 'polypeptide(L)'
;LLGEKHNVFWKDYTVVVAAGAGAGIGLDALPPVRKAIRGGFDTKTITLSCGKLTTGVTVAQWSSILMLRNLKSPETYFQAAFRVQSPWSIKNPNGDNPNEEEILKPVCFVFDFAPTRALRQLSEYGIGLSPGEANPENAVRELVSFLPVLAYDGANMTQIDAGGILDIAM
;
A
#
# COMPACT_ATOMS: atom_id res chain seq x y z
N LEU A 1 -8.69 16.86 -12.16
CA LEU A 1 -8.39 15.66 -12.98
C LEU A 1 -9.34 14.50 -12.66
N LEU A 2 -9.43 14.03 -11.41
CA LEU A 2 -10.30 12.88 -11.07
C LEU A 2 -11.79 13.15 -11.28
N GLY A 3 -12.25 14.39 -11.11
CA GLY A 3 -13.63 14.79 -11.27
C GLY A 3 -13.99 15.35 -12.66
N GLU A 4 -13.11 15.28 -13.64
CA GLU A 4 -13.38 15.80 -14.98
C GLU A 4 -14.31 14.90 -15.78
N LYS A 5 -15.17 15.50 -16.63
CA LYS A 5 -16.24 14.80 -17.36
C LYS A 5 -15.77 13.60 -18.21
N HIS A 6 -14.54 13.64 -18.73
CA HIS A 6 -13.97 12.56 -19.52
C HIS A 6 -13.39 11.42 -18.67
N ASN A 7 -13.25 11.62 -17.37
CA ASN A 7 -12.69 10.61 -16.47
C ASN A 7 -13.79 9.77 -15.81
N VAL A 8 -14.48 9.00 -16.63
CA VAL A 8 -15.69 8.23 -16.24
C VAL A 8 -15.40 7.18 -15.16
N PHE A 9 -14.22 6.58 -15.16
CA PHE A 9 -13.85 5.54 -14.21
C PHE A 9 -13.90 6.03 -12.74
N TRP A 10 -13.45 7.25 -12.49
CA TRP A 10 -13.31 7.80 -11.14
C TRP A 10 -14.54 8.55 -10.62
N LYS A 11 -15.58 8.74 -11.45
CA LYS A 11 -16.73 9.58 -11.12
C LYS A 11 -17.50 9.13 -9.87
N ASP A 12 -17.48 7.82 -9.58
CA ASP A 12 -18.19 7.22 -8.45
C ASP A 12 -17.34 7.19 -7.17
N TYR A 13 -16.10 7.69 -7.23
CA TYR A 13 -15.22 7.75 -6.08
C TYR A 13 -15.37 9.05 -5.31
N THR A 14 -15.46 8.94 -3.99
CA THR A 14 -15.34 10.09 -3.09
C THR A 14 -13.86 10.40 -2.87
N VAL A 15 -13.42 11.58 -3.31
CA VAL A 15 -12.03 12.02 -3.14
C VAL A 15 -11.90 12.80 -1.85
N VAL A 16 -11.02 12.34 -0.96
CA VAL A 16 -10.66 13.01 0.30
C VAL A 16 -9.27 13.58 0.19
N VAL A 17 -9.13 14.88 0.44
CA VAL A 17 -7.83 15.55 0.43
C VAL A 17 -7.31 15.68 1.86
N ALA A 18 -6.37 14.80 2.23
CA ALA A 18 -5.63 14.81 3.49
C ALA A 18 -4.23 15.42 3.28
N ALA A 19 -4.18 16.59 2.66
CA ALA A 19 -2.96 17.31 2.29
C ALA A 19 -3.10 18.81 2.55
N GLY A 20 -1.96 19.55 2.57
CA GLY A 20 -1.96 20.99 2.84
C GLY A 20 -1.95 21.34 4.34
N ALA A 21 -1.77 22.62 4.67
CA ALA A 21 -1.56 23.09 6.05
C ALA A 21 -2.76 22.81 6.98
N GLY A 22 -3.98 22.90 6.46
CA GLY A 22 -5.22 22.73 7.23
C GLY A 22 -5.67 21.28 7.46
N ALA A 23 -4.99 20.28 6.87
CA ALA A 23 -5.43 18.89 6.94
C ALA A 23 -5.00 18.14 8.22
N GLY A 24 -4.32 18.78 9.17
CA GLY A 24 -3.74 18.10 10.34
C GLY A 24 -2.58 17.16 10.00
N ILE A 25 -2.11 16.38 10.96
CA ILE A 25 -1.07 15.35 10.78
C ILE A 25 -1.50 14.11 11.57
N GLY A 26 -1.26 12.91 11.01
CA GLY A 26 -1.57 11.67 11.69
C GLY A 26 -3.07 11.55 12.00
N LEU A 27 -3.40 11.36 13.26
CA LEU A 27 -4.78 11.17 13.71
C LEU A 27 -5.70 12.35 13.41
N ASP A 28 -5.18 13.58 13.41
CA ASP A 28 -5.96 14.79 13.13
C ASP A 28 -6.42 14.86 11.65
N ALA A 29 -5.71 14.16 10.75
CA ALA A 29 -6.06 14.08 9.34
C ALA A 29 -7.08 12.96 9.03
N LEU A 30 -7.44 12.12 9.99
CA LEU A 30 -8.31 10.96 9.78
C LEU A 30 -9.82 11.25 9.73
N PRO A 31 -10.40 12.22 10.46
CA PRO A 31 -11.85 12.37 10.51
C PRO A 31 -12.54 12.45 9.14
N PRO A 32 -12.06 13.25 8.17
CA PRO A 32 -12.67 13.28 6.84
C PRO A 32 -12.53 11.95 6.08
N VAL A 33 -11.43 11.21 6.28
CA VAL A 33 -11.20 9.89 5.68
C VAL A 33 -12.22 8.89 6.22
N ARG A 34 -12.36 8.80 7.55
CA ARG A 34 -13.33 7.91 8.19
C ARG A 34 -14.76 8.22 7.80
N LYS A 35 -15.10 9.51 7.71
CA LYS A 35 -16.42 9.96 7.27
C LYS A 35 -16.73 9.50 5.84
N ALA A 36 -15.76 9.52 4.94
CA ALA A 36 -15.93 9.08 3.56
C ALA A 36 -16.04 7.56 3.44
N ILE A 37 -15.22 6.82 4.19
CA ILE A 37 -15.19 5.34 4.18
C ILE A 37 -16.46 4.76 4.81
N ARG A 38 -17.03 5.40 5.84
CA ARG A 38 -18.19 4.88 6.58
C ARG A 38 -17.92 3.46 7.13
N GLY A 39 -18.82 2.50 6.80
CA GLY A 39 -18.63 1.09 7.10
C GLY A 39 -17.61 0.36 6.19
N GLY A 40 -17.26 0.95 5.05
CA GLY A 40 -16.25 0.43 4.11
C GLY A 40 -16.76 -0.53 3.04
N PHE A 41 -17.96 -1.07 3.18
CA PHE A 41 -18.50 -2.07 2.23
C PHE A 41 -19.07 -1.46 0.95
N ASP A 42 -19.75 -0.33 1.06
CA ASP A 42 -20.50 0.28 -0.04
C ASP A 42 -19.89 1.58 -0.56
N THR A 43 -18.64 1.86 -0.20
CA THR A 43 -18.01 3.12 -0.54
C THR A 43 -16.77 2.95 -1.41
N LYS A 44 -16.67 3.78 -2.45
CA LYS A 44 -15.46 3.92 -3.26
C LYS A 44 -14.79 5.23 -2.88
N THR A 45 -13.61 5.17 -2.29
CA THR A 45 -12.90 6.35 -1.80
C THR A 45 -11.47 6.41 -2.30
N ILE A 46 -10.99 7.64 -2.54
CA ILE A 46 -9.59 7.93 -2.82
C ILE A 46 -9.12 8.96 -1.81
N THR A 47 -8.09 8.63 -1.03
CA THR A 47 -7.47 9.56 -0.09
C THR A 47 -6.17 10.09 -0.69
N LEU A 48 -6.12 11.39 -0.96
CA LEU A 48 -4.91 12.08 -1.42
C LEU A 48 -4.11 12.55 -0.21
N SER A 49 -2.89 12.04 -0.07
CA SER A 49 -2.02 12.37 1.07
C SER A 49 -0.61 12.74 0.61
N CYS A 50 -0.04 13.77 1.23
CA CYS A 50 1.36 14.18 1.05
C CYS A 50 2.16 13.88 2.32
N GLY A 51 2.25 12.61 2.70
CA GLY A 51 3.02 12.13 3.86
C GLY A 51 2.32 12.26 5.22
N LYS A 52 1.17 12.93 5.31
CA LYS A 52 0.48 13.17 6.60
C LYS A 52 -0.14 11.93 7.23
N LEU A 53 -0.40 10.90 6.43
CA LEU A 53 -1.02 9.64 6.83
C LEU A 53 -0.06 8.45 6.71
N THR A 54 1.24 8.69 6.53
CA THR A 54 2.24 7.62 6.40
C THR A 54 2.64 7.02 7.75
N THR A 55 2.51 7.77 8.84
CA THR A 55 2.87 7.31 10.18
C THR A 55 1.74 7.56 11.18
N GLY A 56 1.67 6.72 12.22
CA GLY A 56 0.76 6.91 13.35
C GLY A 56 -0.73 6.72 13.06
N VAL A 57 -1.11 6.19 11.87
CA VAL A 57 -2.52 5.98 11.51
C VAL A 57 -2.75 4.55 11.04
N THR A 58 -3.96 4.03 11.33
CA THR A 58 -4.41 2.74 10.84
C THR A 58 -5.82 2.91 10.28
N VAL A 59 -5.99 2.51 9.01
CA VAL A 59 -7.28 2.45 8.32
C VAL A 59 -7.37 1.07 7.66
N ALA A 60 -8.01 0.14 8.33
CA ALA A 60 -8.07 -1.25 7.91
C ALA A 60 -8.71 -1.45 6.51
N GLN A 61 -9.62 -0.58 6.14
CA GLN A 61 -10.34 -0.62 4.87
C GLN A 61 -9.51 -0.23 3.64
N TRP A 62 -8.35 0.41 3.82
CA TRP A 62 -7.49 0.72 2.69
C TRP A 62 -6.97 -0.56 2.05
N SER A 63 -7.35 -0.78 0.80
CA SER A 63 -7.00 -1.98 0.03
C SER A 63 -5.86 -1.77 -0.96
N SER A 64 -5.58 -0.52 -1.31
CA SER A 64 -4.49 -0.21 -2.23
C SER A 64 -3.86 1.15 -1.98
N ILE A 65 -2.60 1.27 -2.37
CA ILE A 65 -1.87 2.54 -2.38
C ILE A 65 -1.21 2.75 -3.75
N LEU A 66 -1.29 3.98 -4.26
CA LEU A 66 -0.63 4.41 -5.48
C LEU A 66 0.55 5.31 -5.09
N MET A 67 1.76 4.86 -5.36
CA MET A 67 3.00 5.58 -5.08
C MET A 67 3.28 6.59 -6.20
N LEU A 68 2.74 7.81 -6.05
CA LEU A 68 2.87 8.90 -7.03
C LEU A 68 4.02 9.85 -6.68
N ARG A 69 4.65 9.68 -5.52
CA ARG A 69 5.78 10.51 -5.07
C ARG A 69 7.08 9.73 -5.12
N ASN A 70 8.16 10.38 -5.51
CA ASN A 70 9.50 9.82 -5.44
C ASN A 70 10.00 9.82 -3.98
N LEU A 71 9.83 8.70 -3.28
CA LEU A 71 10.40 8.46 -1.94
C LEU A 71 11.82 7.94 -2.11
N LYS A 72 12.77 8.54 -1.39
CA LYS A 72 14.20 8.24 -1.52
C LYS A 72 14.72 7.21 -0.51
N SER A 73 14.02 7.07 0.62
CA SER A 73 14.40 6.15 1.70
C SER A 73 13.51 4.90 1.65
N PRO A 74 14.11 3.69 1.69
CA PRO A 74 13.38 2.44 1.78
C PRO A 74 12.41 2.40 2.95
N GLU A 75 12.83 2.89 4.13
CA GLU A 75 11.99 2.91 5.31
C GLU A 75 10.74 3.77 5.10
N THR A 76 10.89 4.97 4.54
CA THR A 76 9.76 5.86 4.25
C THR A 76 8.82 5.25 3.20
N TYR A 77 9.38 4.58 2.21
CA TYR A 77 8.63 3.88 1.18
C TYR A 77 7.76 2.77 1.80
N PHE A 78 8.38 1.89 2.58
CA PHE A 78 7.68 0.77 3.20
C PHE A 78 6.74 1.20 4.34
N GLN A 79 7.05 2.26 5.07
CA GLN A 79 6.10 2.85 6.02
C GLN A 79 4.81 3.29 5.33
N ALA A 80 4.89 3.81 4.11
CA ALA A 80 3.71 4.15 3.33
C ALA A 80 3.03 2.89 2.75
N ALA A 81 3.80 1.96 2.17
CA ALA A 81 3.30 0.73 1.58
C ALA A 81 2.53 -0.12 2.58
N PHE A 82 3.05 -0.27 3.80
CA PHE A 82 2.42 -1.09 4.84
C PHE A 82 1.12 -0.50 5.42
N ARG A 83 0.75 0.73 5.08
CA ARG A 83 -0.56 1.28 5.48
C ARG A 83 -1.73 0.47 4.92
N VAL A 84 -1.59 -0.17 3.79
CA VAL A 84 -2.65 -1.01 3.21
C VAL A 84 -2.64 -2.46 3.72
N GLN A 85 -1.61 -2.87 4.44
CA GLN A 85 -1.50 -4.23 4.99
C GLN A 85 -2.25 -4.43 6.31
N SER A 86 -2.77 -3.36 6.93
CA SER A 86 -3.55 -3.49 8.17
C SER A 86 -4.71 -4.45 7.97
N PRO A 87 -4.86 -5.49 8.80
CA PRO A 87 -5.95 -6.45 8.67
C PRO A 87 -7.32 -5.77 8.77
N TRP A 88 -8.25 -6.20 7.93
CA TRP A 88 -9.65 -5.85 8.05
C TRP A 88 -10.46 -7.13 8.16
N SER A 89 -10.95 -7.41 9.36
CA SER A 89 -11.66 -8.63 9.70
C SER A 89 -12.72 -8.35 10.75
N ILE A 90 -13.69 -9.27 10.85
CA ILE A 90 -14.70 -9.30 11.89
C ILE A 90 -14.41 -10.51 12.77
N LYS A 91 -14.24 -10.29 14.06
CA LYS A 91 -14.12 -11.36 15.04
C LYS A 91 -15.51 -11.83 15.49
N ASN A 92 -15.66 -13.15 15.63
CA ASN A 92 -16.89 -13.77 16.05
C ASN A 92 -18.11 -13.32 15.21
N PRO A 93 -18.10 -13.47 13.88
CA PRO A 93 -19.09 -12.88 12.98
C PRO A 93 -20.52 -13.35 13.27
N ASN A 94 -20.68 -14.59 13.76
CA ASN A 94 -21.98 -15.19 14.07
C ASN A 94 -22.35 -15.11 15.57
N GLY A 95 -21.44 -14.65 16.44
CA GLY A 95 -21.68 -14.50 17.87
C GLY A 95 -21.56 -15.78 18.71
N ASP A 96 -21.24 -16.90 18.10
CA ASP A 96 -21.23 -18.24 18.72
C ASP A 96 -19.82 -18.82 18.92
N ASN A 97 -18.80 -18.28 18.25
CA ASN A 97 -17.43 -18.74 18.38
C ASN A 97 -16.43 -17.56 18.46
N PRO A 98 -15.92 -17.22 19.66
CA PRO A 98 -15.00 -16.07 19.84
C PRO A 98 -13.64 -16.23 19.13
N ASN A 99 -13.29 -17.44 18.69
CA ASN A 99 -12.05 -17.71 17.95
C ASN A 99 -12.25 -17.64 16.42
N GLU A 100 -13.48 -17.47 15.96
CA GLU A 100 -13.78 -17.33 14.55
C GLU A 100 -13.47 -15.91 14.06
N GLU A 101 -12.86 -15.81 12.90
CA GLU A 101 -12.52 -14.55 12.26
C GLU A 101 -12.86 -14.60 10.77
N GLU A 102 -13.68 -13.66 10.32
CA GLU A 102 -13.99 -13.45 8.91
C GLU A 102 -13.06 -12.37 8.33
N ILE A 103 -12.25 -12.74 7.35
CA ILE A 103 -11.32 -11.82 6.69
C ILE A 103 -12.05 -11.08 5.57
N LEU A 104 -12.25 -9.77 5.75
CA LEU A 104 -12.93 -8.90 4.79
C LEU A 104 -12.01 -8.38 3.69
N LYS A 105 -10.70 -8.30 3.98
CA LYS A 105 -9.68 -7.87 3.04
C LYS A 105 -8.58 -8.93 2.92
N PRO A 106 -8.75 -9.94 2.07
CA PRO A 106 -7.77 -11.01 1.91
C PRO A 106 -6.51 -10.57 1.15
N VAL A 107 -6.59 -9.50 0.36
CA VAL A 107 -5.48 -8.99 -0.46
C VAL A 107 -5.41 -7.47 -0.38
N CYS A 108 -4.18 -6.93 -0.48
CA CYS A 108 -3.94 -5.51 -0.65
C CYS A 108 -2.86 -5.28 -1.72
N PHE A 109 -2.85 -4.08 -2.30
CA PHE A 109 -2.00 -3.79 -3.44
C PHE A 109 -1.19 -2.52 -3.23
N VAL A 110 0.08 -2.56 -3.66
CA VAL A 110 0.94 -1.39 -3.80
C VAL A 110 1.23 -1.21 -5.29
N PHE A 111 0.82 -0.08 -5.85
CA PHE A 111 1.09 0.27 -7.23
C PHE A 111 2.19 1.32 -7.29
N ASP A 112 3.28 1.04 -7.98
CA ASP A 112 4.33 2.02 -8.26
C ASP A 112 4.51 2.16 -9.78
N PHE A 113 4.54 3.41 -10.24
CA PHE A 113 4.66 3.77 -11.64
C PHE A 113 6.10 4.09 -12.06
N ALA A 114 7.07 3.86 -11.16
CA ALA A 114 8.49 4.00 -11.42
C ALA A 114 9.23 2.71 -11.03
N PRO A 115 9.17 1.67 -11.88
CA PRO A 115 9.60 0.31 -11.54
C PRO A 115 11.05 0.23 -11.05
N THR A 116 12.00 0.86 -11.73
CA THR A 116 13.42 0.85 -11.31
C THR A 116 13.60 1.40 -9.90
N ARG A 117 12.86 2.48 -9.55
CA ARG A 117 12.90 3.04 -8.20
C ARG A 117 12.29 2.08 -7.20
N ALA A 118 11.11 1.53 -7.50
CA ALA A 118 10.40 0.61 -6.61
C ALA A 118 11.25 -0.62 -6.31
N LEU A 119 11.85 -1.23 -7.32
CA LEU A 119 12.69 -2.41 -7.17
C LEU A 119 13.98 -2.10 -6.40
N ARG A 120 14.56 -0.91 -6.58
CA ARG A 120 15.71 -0.45 -5.77
C ARG A 120 15.32 -0.33 -4.29
N GLN A 121 14.21 0.33 -3.97
CA GLN A 121 13.72 0.44 -2.59
C GLN A 121 13.49 -0.95 -1.96
N LEU A 122 12.95 -1.87 -2.74
CA LEU A 122 12.68 -3.23 -2.29
C LEU A 122 13.98 -4.01 -2.05
N SER A 123 14.97 -3.93 -2.95
CA SER A 123 16.26 -4.59 -2.77
C SER A 123 17.03 -4.03 -1.57
N GLU A 124 17.12 -2.71 -1.43
CA GLU A 124 17.79 -2.05 -0.30
C GLU A 124 17.10 -2.40 1.03
N TYR A 125 15.79 -2.45 1.06
CA TYR A 125 15.04 -2.84 2.27
C TYR A 125 15.25 -4.31 2.62
N GLY A 126 15.17 -5.22 1.65
CA GLY A 126 15.41 -6.65 1.86
C GLY A 126 16.81 -6.93 2.41
N ILE A 127 17.84 -6.32 1.84
CA ILE A 127 19.22 -6.42 2.32
C ILE A 127 19.33 -5.87 3.74
N GLY A 128 18.67 -4.73 4.04
CA GLY A 128 18.67 -4.12 5.36
C GLY A 128 18.00 -4.96 6.46
N LEU A 129 17.02 -5.80 6.10
CA LEU A 129 16.36 -6.70 7.04
C LEU A 129 17.23 -7.90 7.46
N SER A 130 18.18 -8.29 6.61
CA SER A 130 19.03 -9.47 6.82
C SER A 130 20.52 -9.11 6.83
N PRO A 131 21.00 -8.30 7.80
CA PRO A 131 22.37 -7.76 7.80
C PRO A 131 23.46 -8.82 7.96
N GLY A 132 23.09 -10.05 8.34
CA GLY A 132 24.01 -11.20 8.44
C GLY A 132 24.06 -12.08 7.19
N GLU A 133 23.20 -11.83 6.20
CA GLU A 133 23.16 -12.60 4.96
C GLU A 133 24.22 -12.08 3.98
N ALA A 134 25.17 -12.93 3.62
CA ALA A 134 26.26 -12.57 2.72
C ALA A 134 25.82 -12.48 1.25
N ASN A 135 24.72 -13.15 0.88
CA ASN A 135 24.17 -13.13 -0.46
C ASN A 135 22.96 -12.22 -0.53
N PRO A 136 23.06 -11.04 -1.20
CA PRO A 136 21.95 -10.11 -1.36
C PRO A 136 20.69 -10.73 -1.98
N GLU A 137 20.85 -11.69 -2.88
CA GLU A 137 19.73 -12.38 -3.51
C GLU A 137 18.90 -13.18 -2.51
N ASN A 138 19.53 -13.81 -1.53
CA ASN A 138 18.80 -14.54 -0.47
C ASN A 138 18.00 -13.59 0.40
N ALA A 139 18.57 -12.44 0.78
CA ALA A 139 17.87 -11.43 1.56
C ALA A 139 16.63 -10.86 0.81
N VAL A 140 16.79 -10.57 -0.48
CA VAL A 140 15.67 -10.11 -1.32
C VAL A 140 14.64 -11.23 -1.51
N ARG A 141 15.07 -12.48 -1.70
CA ARG A 141 14.17 -13.64 -1.86
C ARG A 141 13.29 -13.84 -0.63
N GLU A 142 13.84 -13.67 0.56
CA GLU A 142 13.06 -13.75 1.80
C GLU A 142 11.96 -12.68 1.80
N LEU A 143 12.29 -11.42 1.50
CA LEU A 143 11.31 -10.35 1.44
C LEU A 143 10.20 -10.62 0.40
N VAL A 144 10.54 -11.03 -0.82
CA VAL A 144 9.53 -11.24 -1.88
C VAL A 144 8.69 -12.50 -1.67
N SER A 145 9.06 -13.38 -0.75
CA SER A 145 8.18 -14.47 -0.33
C SER A 145 6.92 -13.98 0.39
N PHE A 146 7.00 -12.81 1.05
CA PHE A 146 5.88 -12.15 1.72
C PHE A 146 5.22 -11.07 0.87
N LEU A 147 5.98 -10.46 -0.04
CA LEU A 147 5.57 -9.35 -0.90
C LEU A 147 5.82 -9.70 -2.36
N PRO A 148 4.97 -10.55 -2.98
CA PRO A 148 5.16 -10.91 -4.38
C PRO A 148 5.18 -9.67 -5.27
N VAL A 149 6.19 -9.57 -6.13
CA VAL A 149 6.37 -8.47 -7.05
C VAL A 149 5.87 -8.88 -8.43
N LEU A 150 4.92 -8.11 -8.95
CA LEU A 150 4.37 -8.30 -10.28
C LEU A 150 4.76 -7.12 -11.17
N ALA A 151 5.34 -7.40 -12.33
CA ALA A 151 5.57 -6.41 -13.37
C ALA A 151 4.48 -6.50 -14.44
N TYR A 152 4.04 -5.34 -14.92
CA TYR A 152 3.12 -5.22 -16.03
C TYR A 152 3.86 -4.74 -17.27
N ASP A 153 3.86 -5.52 -18.33
CA ASP A 153 4.54 -5.25 -19.60
C ASP A 153 3.67 -4.53 -20.65
N GLY A 154 2.45 -4.16 -20.25
CA GLY A 154 1.44 -3.56 -21.12
C GLY A 154 0.37 -4.55 -21.59
N ALA A 155 0.57 -5.84 -21.40
CA ALA A 155 -0.36 -6.90 -21.75
C ALA A 155 -0.59 -7.90 -20.62
N ASN A 156 0.49 -8.32 -19.94
CA ASN A 156 0.46 -9.36 -18.91
C ASN A 156 1.08 -8.90 -17.60
N MET A 157 0.67 -9.54 -16.52
CA MET A 157 1.32 -9.44 -15.21
C MET A 157 2.25 -10.63 -15.05
N THR A 158 3.54 -10.37 -14.83
CA THR A 158 4.56 -11.41 -14.64
C THR A 158 5.21 -11.24 -13.28
N GLN A 159 5.35 -12.34 -12.53
CA GLN A 159 6.06 -12.31 -11.25
C GLN A 159 7.56 -12.20 -11.50
N ILE A 160 8.22 -11.27 -10.79
CA ILE A 160 9.67 -11.09 -10.81
C ILE A 160 10.25 -11.77 -9.59
N ASP A 161 11.28 -12.56 -9.78
CA ASP A 161 12.05 -13.18 -8.69
C ASP A 161 13.15 -12.24 -8.15
N ALA A 162 13.85 -12.71 -7.10
CA ALA A 162 14.88 -11.90 -6.45
C ALA A 162 16.05 -11.54 -7.37
N GLY A 163 16.45 -12.45 -8.26
CA GLY A 163 17.51 -12.20 -9.23
C GLY A 163 17.12 -11.09 -10.21
N GLY A 164 15.93 -11.20 -10.80
CA GLY A 164 15.40 -10.18 -11.72
C GLY A 164 15.18 -8.81 -11.05
N ILE A 165 14.86 -8.78 -9.75
CA ILE A 165 14.77 -7.53 -9.00
C ILE A 165 16.14 -6.87 -8.88
N LEU A 166 17.16 -7.65 -8.51
CA LEU A 166 18.53 -7.13 -8.36
C LEU A 166 19.10 -6.64 -9.70
N ASP A 167 18.88 -7.37 -10.78
CA ASP A 167 19.34 -7.00 -12.14
C ASP A 167 18.75 -5.65 -12.60
N ILE A 168 17.51 -5.34 -12.21
CA ILE A 168 16.88 -4.06 -12.58
C ILE A 168 17.26 -2.93 -11.60
N ALA A 169 17.53 -3.27 -10.33
CA ALA A 169 17.82 -2.31 -9.27
C ALA A 169 19.25 -1.77 -9.30
N MET A 170 20.21 -2.54 -9.82
CA MET A 170 21.62 -2.18 -9.95
C MET A 170 21.91 -1.45 -11.26
#